data_9d61b49aed5b9bd45ceb242d4c8c93f9
#
_entry.id   9d61b49aed5b9bd45ceb242d4c8c93f9
#
_cell.length_a   1.000
_cell.length_b   1.000
_cell.length_c   1.000
_cell.angle_alpha   90.00
_cell.angle_beta   90.00
_cell.angle_gamma   90.00
#
_symmetry.space_group_name_H-M   'P 1'
#
loop_
_entity.id
_entity.type
_entity.pdbx_description
1 polymer ?
#
loop_
_entity_poly.entity_id
_entity_poly.type
_entity_poly.pdbx_seq_one_letter_code
_entity_poly.pdbx_strand_id
1 'polypeptide(L)'
;MSEQNQPEKKKNFQHHMAVPGKKGIIYTIARGIFWIYFHLFCFMHCTGREKLNLDAPYIVIANHTSFADPIIAAMLIRRYEVNFLGKIELAKAPVIGKLLMHLHMIPVDRHHSDMEAMRACLRVTKA
;
A
#
# COMPACT_ATOMS: atom_id res chain seq x y z
N MET A 1 4.24 11.02 -31.01
CA MET A 1 3.01 10.20 -30.99
C MET A 1 2.88 9.49 -29.67
N SER A 2 1.72 9.58 -29.05
CA SER A 2 1.21 8.86 -27.85
C SER A 2 1.34 9.51 -26.47
N GLU A 3 0.95 10.77 -26.35
CA GLU A 3 0.69 11.39 -25.04
C GLU A 3 -0.79 11.45 -24.62
N GLN A 4 -1.72 10.93 -25.43
CA GLN A 4 -3.16 11.11 -25.21
C GLN A 4 -3.83 10.05 -24.31
N ASN A 5 -3.11 9.09 -23.72
CA ASN A 5 -3.75 8.01 -22.94
C ASN A 5 -3.50 8.09 -21.42
N GLN A 6 -3.09 9.25 -20.92
CA GLN A 6 -2.75 9.41 -19.49
C GLN A 6 -3.91 9.79 -18.54
N PRO A 7 -4.96 10.55 -18.93
CA PRO A 7 -5.93 11.01 -17.93
C PRO A 7 -6.90 9.92 -17.42
N GLU A 8 -7.24 8.94 -18.25
CA GLU A 8 -8.19 7.89 -17.82
C GLU A 8 -7.59 6.86 -16.86
N LYS A 9 -6.32 6.48 -17.07
CA LYS A 9 -5.63 5.59 -16.13
C LYS A 9 -5.43 6.23 -14.76
N LYS A 10 -5.23 7.54 -14.70
CA LYS A 10 -5.02 8.30 -13.46
C LYS A 10 -6.28 8.41 -12.60
N LYS A 11 -7.47 8.50 -13.19
CA LYS A 11 -8.76 8.52 -12.47
C LYS A 11 -9.04 7.21 -11.73
N ASN A 12 -8.64 6.07 -12.27
CA ASN A 12 -8.85 4.77 -11.62
C ASN A 12 -8.00 4.55 -10.37
N PHE A 13 -6.86 5.25 -10.23
CA PHE A 13 -6.02 5.14 -9.03
C PHE A 13 -6.66 5.74 -7.77
N GLN A 14 -7.55 6.72 -7.91
CA GLN A 14 -8.16 7.41 -6.78
C GLN A 14 -9.21 6.57 -6.05
N HIS A 15 -9.79 5.57 -6.71
CA HIS A 15 -10.84 4.71 -6.14
C HIS A 15 -10.33 3.61 -5.20
N HIS A 16 -9.03 3.31 -5.23
CA HIS A 16 -8.45 2.20 -4.46
C HIS A 16 -7.66 2.63 -3.22
N MET A 17 -7.71 3.91 -2.85
CA MET A 17 -7.06 4.37 -1.62
C MET A 17 -7.80 3.86 -0.39
N ALA A 18 -7.05 3.44 0.62
CA ALA A 18 -7.64 3.07 1.89
C ALA A 18 -8.37 4.26 2.50
N VAL A 19 -9.63 4.05 2.83
CA VAL A 19 -10.42 5.03 3.57
C VAL A 19 -10.29 4.70 5.04
N PRO A 20 -9.92 5.66 5.91
CA PRO A 20 -9.82 5.43 7.34
C PRO A 20 -11.12 4.81 7.90
N GLY A 21 -10.98 3.72 8.66
CA GLY A 21 -12.09 3.02 9.28
C GLY A 21 -12.85 2.01 8.42
N LYS A 22 -12.64 1.94 7.11
CA LYS A 22 -13.20 0.89 6.25
C LYS A 22 -12.14 -0.16 5.93
N LYS A 23 -12.41 -1.41 6.31
CA LYS A 23 -11.53 -2.54 5.99
C LYS A 23 -12.04 -3.25 4.74
N GLY A 24 -11.24 -3.27 3.69
CA GLY A 24 -11.54 -4.02 2.47
C GLY A 24 -11.46 -5.52 2.71
N ILE A 25 -12.44 -6.26 2.19
CA ILE A 25 -12.47 -7.74 2.33
C ILE A 25 -11.22 -8.36 1.70
N ILE A 26 -10.85 -7.92 0.50
CA ILE A 26 -9.66 -8.42 -0.22
C ILE A 26 -8.39 -8.15 0.58
N TYR A 27 -8.24 -6.94 1.12
CA TYR A 27 -7.11 -6.58 1.95
C TYR A 27 -7.03 -7.46 3.20
N THR A 28 -8.15 -7.71 3.86
CA THR A 28 -8.22 -8.52 5.08
C THR A 28 -7.85 -9.99 4.80
N ILE A 29 -8.35 -10.56 3.70
CA ILE A 29 -8.03 -11.94 3.27
C ILE A 29 -6.54 -12.04 2.92
N ALA A 30 -6.03 -11.13 2.09
CA ALA A 30 -4.62 -11.11 1.69
C ALA A 30 -3.70 -11.00 2.92
N ARG A 31 -4.03 -10.11 3.86
CA ARG A 31 -3.29 -9.97 5.12
C ARG A 31 -3.30 -11.26 5.94
N GLY A 32 -4.43 -11.96 6.01
CA GLY A 32 -4.54 -13.24 6.70
C GLY A 32 -3.67 -14.33 6.07
N ILE A 33 -3.69 -14.44 4.74
CA ILE A 33 -2.85 -15.38 3.98
C ILE A 33 -1.36 -15.11 4.23
N PHE A 34 -0.94 -13.85 4.09
CA PHE A 34 0.46 -13.47 4.34
C PHE A 34 0.86 -13.67 5.79
N TRP A 35 -0.05 -13.41 6.75
CA TRP A 35 0.23 -13.66 8.16
C TRP A 35 0.54 -15.14 8.42
N ILE A 36 -0.28 -16.05 7.89
CA ILE A 36 -0.05 -17.51 7.99
C ILE A 36 1.28 -17.88 7.33
N TYR A 37 1.53 -17.38 6.11
CA TYR A 37 2.76 -17.66 5.39
C TYR A 37 4.00 -17.25 6.18
N PHE A 38 4.07 -16.00 6.64
CA PHE A 38 5.25 -15.49 7.33
C PHE A 38 5.46 -16.15 8.71
N HIS A 39 4.39 -16.50 9.42
CA HIS A 39 4.54 -17.18 10.71
C HIS A 39 4.89 -18.66 10.57
N LEU A 40 4.30 -19.35 9.59
CA LEU A 40 4.49 -20.78 9.42
C LEU A 40 5.79 -21.13 8.68
N PHE A 41 6.11 -20.40 7.60
CA PHE A 41 7.26 -20.71 6.73
C PHE A 41 8.49 -19.85 7.02
N CYS A 42 8.31 -18.61 7.45
CA CYS A 42 9.42 -17.70 7.70
C CYS A 42 9.73 -17.54 9.20
N PHE A 43 8.99 -18.20 10.09
CA PHE A 43 9.18 -18.14 11.55
C PHE A 43 9.29 -16.69 12.06
N MET A 44 8.50 -15.78 11.49
CA MET A 44 8.58 -14.36 11.78
C MET A 44 8.19 -14.07 13.23
N HIS A 45 9.08 -13.42 13.97
CA HIS A 45 8.82 -12.89 15.30
C HIS A 45 8.76 -11.37 15.26
N CYS A 46 7.79 -10.79 15.94
CA CYS A 46 7.63 -9.34 16.04
C CYS A 46 7.52 -8.93 17.50
N THR A 47 8.33 -7.96 17.90
CA THR A 47 8.29 -7.32 19.22
C THR A 47 7.90 -5.85 19.09
N GLY A 48 7.22 -5.29 20.10
CA GLY A 48 6.82 -3.88 20.10
C GLY A 48 5.58 -3.56 19.27
N ARG A 49 4.79 -4.56 18.88
CA ARG A 49 3.59 -4.40 18.06
C ARG A 49 2.52 -3.52 18.71
N GLU A 50 2.46 -3.51 20.02
CA GLU A 50 1.56 -2.67 20.83
C GLU A 50 1.79 -1.17 20.59
N LYS A 51 3.01 -0.79 20.21
CA LYS A 51 3.40 0.60 19.89
C LYS A 51 2.88 1.08 18.53
N LEU A 52 2.39 0.17 17.68
CA LEU A 52 1.86 0.47 16.35
C LEU A 52 0.35 0.76 16.34
N ASN A 53 -0.33 0.66 17.48
CA ASN A 53 -1.76 0.95 17.60
C ASN A 53 -1.99 2.42 17.98
N LEU A 54 -1.57 3.33 17.12
CA LEU A 54 -1.77 4.76 17.31
C LEU A 54 -3.20 5.17 16.89
N ASP A 55 -3.77 6.14 17.57
CA ASP A 55 -5.13 6.65 17.29
C ASP A 55 -5.16 7.72 16.19
N ALA A 56 -4.03 8.27 15.84
CA ALA A 56 -3.89 9.31 14.82
C ALA A 56 -3.28 8.75 13.52
N PRO A 57 -3.56 9.38 12.37
CA PRO A 57 -2.85 9.05 11.14
C PRO A 57 -1.35 9.27 11.31
N TYR A 58 -0.54 8.31 10.83
CA TYR A 58 0.92 8.37 10.93
C TYR A 58 1.58 7.86 9.66
N ILE A 59 2.81 8.30 9.45
CA ILE A 59 3.65 7.86 8.34
C ILE A 59 4.59 6.79 8.87
N VAL A 60 4.59 5.63 8.22
CA VAL A 60 5.50 4.53 8.53
C VAL A 60 6.74 4.66 7.66
N ILE A 61 7.89 4.76 8.31
CA ILE A 61 9.19 4.75 7.64
C ILE A 61 9.93 3.50 8.12
N ALA A 62 10.39 2.69 7.18
CA ALA A 62 11.11 1.47 7.47
C ALA A 62 12.32 1.30 6.54
N ASN A 63 13.32 0.57 6.99
CA ASN A 63 14.38 0.11 6.10
C ASN A 63 13.77 -0.79 5.03
N HIS A 64 14.09 -0.53 3.77
CA HIS A 64 13.51 -1.24 2.64
C HIS A 64 14.57 -2.12 1.98
N THR A 65 14.59 -3.39 2.35
CA THR A 65 15.52 -4.39 1.86
C THR A 65 14.85 -5.46 0.99
N SER A 66 13.52 -5.58 1.09
CA SER A 66 12.76 -6.62 0.41
C SER A 66 11.41 -6.13 -0.10
N PHE A 67 10.88 -6.74 -1.15
CA PHE A 67 9.50 -6.58 -1.58
C PHE A 67 8.47 -6.99 -0.52
N ALA A 68 8.88 -7.77 0.48
CA ALA A 68 8.03 -8.19 1.57
C ALA A 68 7.78 -7.09 2.61
N ASP A 69 8.62 -6.06 2.69
CA ASP A 69 8.56 -5.03 3.73
C ASP A 69 7.21 -4.30 3.81
N PRO A 70 6.60 -3.85 2.70
CA PRO A 70 5.26 -3.25 2.74
C PRO A 70 4.19 -4.23 3.23
N ILE A 71 4.31 -5.51 2.88
CA ILE A 71 3.37 -6.56 3.27
C ILE A 71 3.50 -6.81 4.78
N ILE A 72 4.72 -6.88 5.28
CA ILE A 72 4.99 -7.04 6.72
C ILE A 72 4.44 -5.84 7.50
N ALA A 73 4.67 -4.62 7.03
CA ALA A 73 4.11 -3.43 7.65
C ALA A 73 2.57 -3.47 7.69
N ALA A 74 1.93 -3.87 6.58
CA ALA A 74 0.48 -4.04 6.50
C ALA A 74 -0.06 -5.11 7.45
N MET A 75 0.71 -6.17 7.71
CA MET A 75 0.34 -7.22 8.66
C MET A 75 0.45 -6.76 10.12
N LEU A 76 1.46 -5.97 10.43
CA LEU A 76 1.73 -5.50 11.79
C LEU A 76 0.73 -4.43 12.24
N ILE A 77 0.35 -3.54 11.34
CA ILE A 77 -0.60 -2.47 11.60
C ILE A 77 -2.02 -3.02 11.46
N ARG A 78 -2.69 -3.25 12.60
CA ARG A 78 -4.03 -3.87 12.62
C ARG A 78 -5.16 -2.88 12.56
N ARG A 79 -4.95 -1.68 13.03
CA ARG A 79 -6.03 -0.70 13.21
C ARG A 79 -6.47 -0.08 11.89
N TYR A 80 -5.52 0.19 11.02
CA TYR A 80 -5.74 0.83 9.73
C TYR A 80 -5.21 -0.02 8.58
N GLU A 81 -5.75 0.19 7.40
CA GLU A 81 -5.16 -0.31 6.18
C GLU A 81 -3.99 0.60 5.77
N VAL A 82 -2.89 -0.01 5.38
CA VAL A 82 -1.65 0.72 5.05
C VAL A 82 -1.66 1.05 3.56
N ASN A 83 -1.55 2.33 3.23
CA ASN A 83 -1.22 2.75 1.87
C ASN A 83 0.31 2.77 1.72
N PHE A 84 0.82 2.21 0.66
CA PHE A 84 2.26 2.17 0.42
C PHE A 84 2.62 2.71 -0.95
N LEU A 85 3.82 3.30 -1.05
CA LEU A 85 4.34 3.81 -2.31
C LEU A 85 4.98 2.69 -3.11
N GLY A 86 4.61 2.55 -4.37
CA GLY A 86 5.18 1.55 -5.27
C GLY A 86 5.55 2.14 -6.63
N LYS A 87 6.45 1.48 -7.34
CA LYS A 87 6.81 1.88 -8.70
C LYS A 87 5.61 1.77 -9.64
N ILE A 88 5.43 2.76 -10.50
CA ILE A 88 4.35 2.78 -11.50
C ILE A 88 4.41 1.56 -12.44
N GLU A 89 5.58 1.01 -12.70
CA GLU A 89 5.77 -0.17 -13.52
C GLU A 89 5.10 -1.41 -12.90
N LEU A 90 5.11 -1.52 -11.57
CA LEU A 90 4.41 -2.61 -10.85
C LEU A 90 2.89 -2.51 -11.02
N ALA A 91 2.34 -1.29 -11.06
CA ALA A 91 0.92 -1.09 -11.31
C ALA A 91 0.49 -1.50 -12.74
N LYS A 92 1.41 -1.48 -13.69
CA LYS A 92 1.16 -1.88 -15.09
C LYS A 92 1.16 -3.40 -15.29
N ALA A 93 1.67 -4.18 -14.35
CA ALA A 93 1.68 -5.63 -14.44
C ALA A 93 0.23 -6.19 -14.40
N PRO A 94 -0.13 -7.13 -15.29
CA PRO A 94 -1.53 -7.47 -15.53
C PRO A 94 -2.24 -8.12 -14.32
N VAL A 95 -1.55 -8.96 -13.57
CA VAL A 95 -2.11 -9.65 -12.40
C VAL A 95 -1.65 -8.98 -11.10
N ILE A 96 -0.34 -8.83 -10.96
CA ILE A 96 0.27 -8.25 -9.75
C ILE A 96 -0.14 -6.79 -9.56
N GLY A 97 -0.22 -6.01 -10.64
CA GLY A 97 -0.66 -4.63 -10.57
C GLY A 97 -2.07 -4.48 -10.01
N LYS A 98 -3.02 -5.30 -10.47
CA LYS A 98 -4.38 -5.31 -9.93
C LYS A 98 -4.41 -5.65 -8.44
N LEU A 99 -3.66 -6.66 -8.02
CA LEU A 99 -3.56 -7.06 -6.62
C LEU A 99 -2.97 -5.93 -5.77
N LEU A 100 -1.85 -5.34 -6.20
CA LEU A 100 -1.20 -4.25 -5.48
C LEU A 100 -2.10 -3.01 -5.35
N MET A 101 -2.89 -2.73 -6.39
CA MET A 101 -3.89 -1.65 -6.34
C MET A 101 -4.98 -1.93 -5.30
N HIS A 102 -5.46 -3.17 -5.19
CA HIS A 102 -6.40 -3.57 -4.15
C HIS A 102 -5.78 -3.56 -2.74
N LEU A 103 -4.46 -3.66 -2.66
CA LEU A 103 -3.71 -3.52 -1.42
C LEU A 103 -3.30 -2.07 -1.13
N HIS A 104 -3.94 -1.11 -1.80
CA HIS A 104 -3.76 0.34 -1.58
C HIS A 104 -2.36 0.87 -1.94
N MET A 105 -1.76 0.33 -2.99
CA MET A 105 -0.53 0.88 -3.55
C MET A 105 -0.79 2.23 -4.21
N ILE A 106 0.01 3.23 -3.86
CA ILE A 106 0.09 4.52 -4.54
C ILE A 106 1.24 4.44 -5.54
N PRO A 107 0.95 4.40 -6.85
CA PRO A 107 2.01 4.31 -7.86
C PRO A 107 2.75 5.65 -7.96
N VAL A 108 4.08 5.57 -8.03
CA VAL A 108 4.96 6.74 -8.15
C VAL A 108 5.84 6.60 -9.38
N ASP A 109 5.86 7.63 -10.21
CA ASP A 109 6.85 7.77 -11.26
C ASP A 109 8.14 8.38 -10.67
N ARG A 110 9.22 7.59 -10.66
CA ARG A 110 10.52 8.01 -10.10
C ARG A 110 11.33 8.87 -11.05
N HIS A 111 10.98 8.92 -12.33
CA HIS A 111 11.71 9.65 -13.35
C HIS A 111 11.23 11.09 -13.52
N HIS A 112 10.05 11.40 -13.01
CA HIS A 112 9.46 12.72 -13.07
C HIS A 112 8.97 13.16 -11.69
N SER A 113 8.87 14.48 -11.49
CA SER A 113 8.25 15.04 -10.30
C SER A 113 6.76 14.67 -10.29
N ASP A 114 6.41 13.64 -9.50
CA ASP A 114 5.03 13.12 -9.46
C ASP A 114 4.20 13.87 -8.42
N MET A 115 3.66 15.02 -8.84
CA MET A 115 2.78 15.83 -8.02
C MET A 115 1.45 15.14 -7.69
N GLU A 116 1.04 14.16 -8.50
CA GLU A 116 -0.19 13.40 -8.23
C GLU A 116 0.01 12.38 -7.11
N ALA A 117 1.13 11.68 -7.11
CA ALA A 117 1.47 10.79 -6.00
C ALA A 117 1.59 11.56 -4.69
N MET A 118 2.21 12.75 -4.71
CA MET A 118 2.29 13.62 -3.53
C MET A 118 0.90 14.06 -3.05
N ARG A 119 0.01 14.48 -3.95
CA ARG A 119 -1.37 14.84 -3.61
C ARG A 119 -2.15 13.64 -3.07
N ALA A 120 -1.91 12.43 -3.61
CA ALA A 120 -2.52 11.21 -3.11
C ALA A 120 -2.09 10.92 -1.67
N CYS A 121 -0.79 11.02 -1.37
CA CYS A 121 -0.28 10.89 0.00
C CYS A 121 -0.91 11.91 0.96
N LEU A 122 -0.99 13.17 0.55
CA LEU A 122 -1.61 14.21 1.36
C LEU A 122 -3.11 13.98 1.61
N ARG A 123 -3.84 13.39 0.66
CA ARG A 123 -5.25 13.04 0.87
C ARG A 123 -5.41 11.93 1.90
N VAL A 124 -4.57 10.91 1.82
CA VAL A 124 -4.61 9.79 2.77
C VAL A 124 -4.26 10.23 4.19
N THR A 125 -3.33 11.17 4.35
CA THR A 125 -2.96 11.67 5.68
C THR A 125 -3.96 12.66 6.28
N LYS A 126 -4.83 13.26 5.46
CA LYS A 126 -5.88 14.20 5.92
C LYS A 126 -7.24 13.54 6.16
N ALA A 127 -7.42 12.31 5.69
CA ALA A 127 -8.67 11.56 5.83
C ALA A 127 -8.70 10.82 7.16
#